data_35577a7f2d8f3ac676fea070fb9d36df
#
_entry.id   35577a7f2d8f3ac676fea070fb9d36df
#
_cell.length_a   1.000
_cell.length_b   1.000
_cell.length_c   1.000
_cell.angle_alpha   90.00
_cell.angle_beta   90.00
_cell.angle_gamma   90.00
#
_symmetry.space_group_name_H-M   'P 1'
#
loop_
_entity.id
_entity.type
_entity.pdbx_description
1 polymer ?
#
loop_
_entity_poly.entity_id
_entity_poly.type
_entity_poly.pdbx_seq_one_letter_code
_entity_poly.pdbx_strand_id
1 'polypeptide(L)'
;MVDSSTRKPKMWYSSYMDSLISCAQAQNLDKLSQKHVPAIVLMEQAACRMSQAVERGGRVKKDDAILFLVGPGNNGGDALAFARSLACCGYSGLQVLCMEPRSELCRIQSEAIADFPIRRISHDKAGTAIDSAQVIVDGLFGVGLSRPVDGAAKEWIARANANSRAWKIAIDLPSGIGDQVPVSSISFHADVTYTMGLAKSCMFHPATCASCGREIVVLNPSFPPRFIEACPSVGSWESIASAVEPPLRLDAFKNSRGSVAIFAGSRQYSGAARLSSQAAFHAGSGLVTLFADRDSFPVAVTSAGLSVMVRHEEEAFDLSRFDAILAGPGWGTGREALLRRILESEKPVVVDADGLVALANLVRDGYRPHGPLVLTPHVGELSRFSSALLGRDIVHDTPQALLTGISQLATQLGAVVVLKSAVNQIVKDGRMAFLDCKNPAIAVAGSGDVLAGIILCLLGQKLEPFEAALQGCRLHQWKGKLLGAGGYFTSQELEECL
;
A
#
# COMPACT_ATOMS: atom_id res chain seq x y z
N MET A 1 -24.50 16.38 13.87
CA MET A 1 -25.16 15.04 13.79
C MET A 1 -24.22 14.15 13.00
N VAL A 2 -23.48 13.29 13.69
CA VAL A 2 -22.52 12.36 13.07
C VAL A 2 -23.34 11.20 12.51
N ASP A 3 -23.25 11.00 11.19
CA ASP A 3 -23.89 9.90 10.48
C ASP A 3 -23.44 8.54 11.02
N SER A 4 -24.40 7.77 11.56
CA SER A 4 -24.18 6.45 12.15
C SER A 4 -24.10 5.31 11.13
N SER A 5 -23.97 5.61 9.81
CA SER A 5 -24.09 4.62 8.73
C SER A 5 -22.78 3.90 8.34
N THR A 6 -21.66 4.20 8.99
CA THR A 6 -20.34 3.60 8.64
C THR A 6 -19.88 2.48 9.59
N ARG A 7 -20.75 1.94 10.44
CA ARG A 7 -20.39 0.73 11.17
C ARG A 7 -20.43 -0.46 10.20
N LYS A 8 -19.25 -0.87 9.68
CA LYS A 8 -19.10 -2.23 9.15
C LYS A 8 -19.69 -3.20 10.18
N PRO A 9 -20.60 -4.11 9.80
CA PRO A 9 -21.06 -5.12 10.74
C PRO A 9 -19.82 -5.87 11.25
N LYS A 10 -19.64 -5.94 12.57
CA LYS A 10 -18.65 -6.82 13.20
C LYS A 10 -19.04 -8.25 12.83
N MET A 11 -18.65 -8.71 11.65
CA MET A 11 -18.63 -10.12 11.34
C MET A 11 -17.51 -10.76 12.17
N TRP A 12 -17.78 -11.92 12.69
CA TRP A 12 -16.95 -12.76 13.55
C TRP A 12 -15.66 -13.22 12.86
N TYR A 13 -14.78 -12.27 12.45
CA TYR A 13 -13.47 -12.56 11.86
C TYR A 13 -12.40 -11.88 12.71
N SER A 14 -11.58 -12.72 13.30
CA SER A 14 -10.48 -12.38 14.19
C SER A 14 -9.35 -11.64 13.47
N SER A 15 -8.41 -11.11 14.24
CA SER A 15 -7.24 -10.29 13.87
C SER A 15 -6.33 -10.83 12.76
N TYR A 16 -6.52 -12.07 12.28
CA TYR A 16 -5.70 -12.65 11.21
C TYR A 16 -6.12 -12.28 9.78
N MET A 17 -7.30 -11.68 9.58
CA MET A 17 -7.74 -11.21 8.25
C MET A 17 -6.90 -10.03 7.73
N ASP A 18 -6.13 -9.39 8.60
CA ASP A 18 -5.23 -8.30 8.25
C ASP A 18 -3.82 -8.79 7.84
N SER A 19 -3.58 -10.12 7.85
CA SER A 19 -2.31 -10.71 7.44
C SER A 19 -2.21 -10.77 5.91
N LEU A 20 -1.03 -10.42 5.40
CA LEU A 20 -0.68 -10.56 3.99
C LEU A 20 0.23 -11.77 3.77
N ILE A 21 -0.01 -12.49 2.68
CA ILE A 21 0.76 -13.66 2.29
C ILE A 21 1.32 -13.53 0.87
N SER A 22 2.35 -14.30 0.55
CA SER A 22 2.82 -14.44 -0.82
C SER A 22 1.90 -15.35 -1.64
N CYS A 23 2.00 -15.30 -2.97
CA CYS A 23 1.32 -16.26 -3.85
C CYS A 23 1.69 -17.70 -3.54
N ALA A 24 2.96 -17.96 -3.21
CA ALA A 24 3.42 -19.30 -2.83
C ALA A 24 2.79 -19.79 -1.52
N GLN A 25 2.65 -18.90 -0.53
CA GLN A 25 1.97 -19.20 0.73
C GLN A 25 0.48 -19.45 0.51
N ALA A 26 -0.18 -18.66 -0.37
CA ALA A 26 -1.56 -18.88 -0.75
C ALA A 26 -1.78 -20.26 -1.41
N GLN A 27 -0.91 -20.65 -2.32
CA GLN A 27 -0.94 -22.01 -2.92
C GLN A 27 -0.74 -23.12 -1.88
N ASN A 28 0.13 -22.88 -0.90
CA ASN A 28 0.35 -23.85 0.18
C ASN A 28 -0.87 -23.96 1.11
N LEU A 29 -1.49 -22.82 1.47
CA LEU A 29 -2.72 -22.80 2.26
C LEU A 29 -3.85 -23.57 1.55
N ASP A 30 -4.00 -23.38 0.23
CA ASP A 30 -4.97 -24.10 -0.59
C ASP A 30 -4.68 -25.62 -0.58
N LYS A 31 -3.43 -26.03 -0.85
CA LYS A 31 -3.01 -27.44 -0.80
C LYS A 31 -3.23 -28.10 0.57
N LEU A 32 -2.96 -27.38 1.65
CA LEU A 32 -3.19 -27.88 3.00
C LEU A 32 -4.69 -28.03 3.29
N SER A 33 -5.50 -27.08 2.85
CA SER A 33 -6.96 -27.11 3.00
C SER A 33 -7.57 -28.26 2.22
N GLN A 34 -7.08 -28.55 1.02
CA GLN A 34 -7.55 -29.65 0.17
C GLN A 34 -7.31 -31.04 0.77
N LYS A 35 -6.39 -31.20 1.72
CA LYS A 35 -6.24 -32.47 2.47
C LYS A 35 -7.44 -32.77 3.38
N HIS A 36 -8.28 -31.79 3.68
CA HIS A 36 -9.40 -31.90 4.62
C HIS A 36 -10.75 -31.56 3.99
N VAL A 37 -10.76 -30.70 2.98
CA VAL A 37 -11.95 -30.29 2.24
C VAL A 37 -11.70 -30.53 0.77
N PRO A 38 -12.51 -31.32 0.07
CA PRO A 38 -12.32 -31.59 -1.37
C PRO A 38 -12.21 -30.29 -2.17
N ALA A 39 -11.29 -30.24 -3.14
CA ALA A 39 -11.01 -29.04 -3.93
C ALA A 39 -12.26 -28.47 -4.62
N ILE A 40 -13.15 -29.34 -5.11
CA ILE A 40 -14.41 -28.94 -5.73
C ILE A 40 -15.33 -28.23 -4.73
N VAL A 41 -15.34 -28.63 -3.46
CA VAL A 41 -16.15 -27.98 -2.41
C VAL A 41 -15.60 -26.61 -2.10
N LEU A 42 -14.27 -26.44 -2.04
CA LEU A 42 -13.65 -25.13 -1.86
C LEU A 42 -14.00 -24.19 -3.01
N MET A 43 -13.95 -24.65 -4.26
CA MET A 43 -14.33 -23.90 -5.44
C MET A 43 -15.81 -23.49 -5.44
N GLU A 44 -16.72 -24.38 -5.07
CA GLU A 44 -18.15 -24.08 -4.94
C GLU A 44 -18.42 -23.05 -3.83
N GLN A 45 -17.70 -23.15 -2.71
CA GLN A 45 -17.82 -22.18 -1.64
C GLN A 45 -17.26 -20.81 -2.05
N ALA A 46 -16.14 -20.76 -2.79
CA ALA A 46 -15.61 -19.52 -3.36
C ALA A 46 -16.67 -18.84 -4.23
N ALA A 47 -17.27 -19.59 -5.17
CA ALA A 47 -18.33 -19.12 -6.05
C ALA A 47 -19.55 -18.58 -5.27
N CYS A 48 -20.00 -19.30 -4.26
CA CYS A 48 -21.11 -18.88 -3.41
C CYS A 48 -20.78 -17.58 -2.66
N ARG A 49 -19.56 -17.45 -2.09
CA ARG A 49 -19.13 -16.24 -1.39
C ARG A 49 -19.02 -15.04 -2.33
N MET A 50 -18.52 -15.23 -3.56
CA MET A 50 -18.47 -14.17 -4.57
C MET A 50 -19.88 -13.71 -4.97
N SER A 51 -20.82 -14.65 -5.19
CA SER A 51 -22.21 -14.31 -5.51
C SER A 51 -22.87 -13.51 -4.38
N GLN A 52 -22.67 -13.91 -3.14
CA GLN A 52 -23.13 -13.16 -1.97
C GLN A 52 -22.52 -11.76 -1.87
N ALA A 53 -21.23 -11.63 -2.22
CA ALA A 53 -20.53 -10.33 -2.22
C ALA A 53 -21.12 -9.41 -3.30
N VAL A 54 -21.37 -9.92 -4.50
CA VAL A 54 -22.03 -9.18 -5.59
C VAL A 54 -23.42 -8.71 -5.18
N GLU A 55 -24.24 -9.60 -4.60
CA GLU A 55 -25.60 -9.24 -4.15
C GLU A 55 -25.60 -8.18 -3.06
N ARG A 56 -24.71 -8.29 -2.08
CA ARG A 56 -24.55 -7.29 -1.00
C ARG A 56 -24.06 -5.94 -1.52
N GLY A 57 -23.18 -5.95 -2.53
CA GLY A 57 -22.66 -4.76 -3.15
C GLY A 57 -23.71 -3.96 -3.94
N GLY A 58 -24.76 -4.62 -4.43
CA GLY A 58 -25.90 -4.01 -5.10
C GLY A 58 -25.58 -3.28 -6.42
N ARG A 59 -24.33 -3.40 -6.91
CA ARG A 59 -23.86 -2.68 -8.08
C ARG A 59 -24.17 -3.40 -9.38
N VAL A 60 -24.19 -4.72 -9.36
CA VAL A 60 -24.48 -5.58 -10.50
C VAL A 60 -25.96 -5.94 -10.48
N LYS A 61 -26.68 -5.64 -11.57
CA LYS A 61 -28.10 -5.92 -11.70
C LYS A 61 -28.33 -7.31 -12.29
N LYS A 62 -29.50 -7.87 -12.06
CA LYS A 62 -29.86 -9.23 -12.50
C LYS A 62 -29.90 -9.37 -14.04
N ASP A 63 -30.15 -8.28 -14.77
CA ASP A 63 -30.24 -8.21 -16.22
C ASP A 63 -29.00 -7.63 -16.90
N ASP A 64 -27.96 -7.27 -16.14
CA ASP A 64 -26.70 -6.80 -16.69
C ASP A 64 -26.05 -7.86 -17.60
N ALA A 65 -25.45 -7.42 -18.71
CA ALA A 65 -24.62 -8.27 -19.58
C ALA A 65 -23.28 -8.53 -18.86
N ILE A 66 -23.13 -9.72 -18.26
CA ILE A 66 -21.94 -10.13 -17.48
C ILE A 66 -21.10 -11.08 -18.32
N LEU A 67 -19.88 -10.66 -18.67
CA LEU A 67 -18.92 -11.49 -19.40
C LEU A 67 -17.82 -12.00 -18.47
N PHE A 68 -17.68 -13.32 -18.39
CA PHE A 68 -16.59 -13.99 -17.69
C PHE A 68 -15.46 -14.30 -18.68
N LEU A 69 -14.26 -13.82 -18.40
CA LEU A 69 -13.04 -14.22 -19.08
C LEU A 69 -12.46 -15.43 -18.33
N VAL A 70 -12.52 -16.59 -18.95
CA VAL A 70 -12.24 -17.88 -18.30
C VAL A 70 -10.90 -18.41 -18.76
N GLY A 71 -9.95 -18.53 -17.81
CA GLY A 71 -8.63 -19.12 -18.03
C GLY A 71 -8.63 -20.64 -18.02
N PRO A 72 -7.47 -21.26 -18.37
CA PRO A 72 -7.37 -22.72 -18.51
C PRO A 72 -7.24 -23.46 -17.18
N GLY A 73 -6.92 -22.74 -16.08
CA GLY A 73 -6.61 -23.32 -14.77
C GLY A 73 -7.78 -23.26 -13.78
N ASN A 74 -7.46 -23.44 -12.49
CA ASN A 74 -8.46 -23.43 -11.42
C ASN A 74 -9.18 -22.09 -11.28
N ASN A 75 -8.50 -20.96 -11.53
CA ASN A 75 -9.14 -19.64 -11.52
C ASN A 75 -10.26 -19.53 -12.58
N GLY A 76 -10.06 -20.19 -13.75
CA GLY A 76 -11.13 -20.36 -14.74
C GLY A 76 -12.27 -21.24 -14.24
N GLY A 77 -11.96 -22.28 -13.47
CA GLY A 77 -12.96 -23.10 -12.79
C GLY A 77 -13.79 -22.30 -11.78
N ASP A 78 -13.13 -21.45 -10.97
CA ASP A 78 -13.81 -20.53 -10.05
C ASP A 78 -14.74 -19.57 -10.80
N ALA A 79 -14.32 -19.05 -11.96
CA ALA A 79 -15.14 -18.18 -12.80
C ALA A 79 -16.38 -18.88 -13.34
N LEU A 80 -16.26 -20.13 -13.80
CA LEU A 80 -17.39 -20.93 -14.29
C LEU A 80 -18.36 -21.29 -13.16
N ALA A 81 -17.85 -21.70 -12.00
CA ALA A 81 -18.65 -21.94 -10.81
C ALA A 81 -19.39 -20.67 -10.36
N PHE A 82 -18.71 -19.52 -10.41
CA PHE A 82 -19.29 -18.23 -10.07
C PHE A 82 -20.39 -17.83 -11.05
N ALA A 83 -20.18 -18.00 -12.37
CA ALA A 83 -21.22 -17.77 -13.37
C ALA A 83 -22.47 -18.63 -13.11
N ARG A 84 -22.28 -19.92 -12.80
CA ARG A 84 -23.36 -20.84 -12.47
C ARG A 84 -24.07 -20.44 -11.16
N SER A 85 -23.33 -20.03 -10.13
CA SER A 85 -23.90 -19.54 -8.88
C SER A 85 -24.76 -18.29 -9.11
N LEU A 86 -24.34 -17.35 -9.95
CA LEU A 86 -25.13 -16.18 -10.30
C LEU A 86 -26.40 -16.57 -11.09
N ALA A 87 -26.33 -17.56 -11.99
CA ALA A 87 -27.51 -18.07 -12.69
C ALA A 87 -28.54 -18.61 -11.70
N CYS A 88 -28.12 -19.38 -10.69
CA CYS A 88 -28.99 -19.84 -9.60
C CYS A 88 -29.59 -18.68 -8.77
N CYS A 89 -28.90 -17.55 -8.68
CA CYS A 89 -29.38 -16.32 -8.04
C CYS A 89 -30.28 -15.47 -8.96
N GLY A 90 -30.61 -15.94 -10.17
CA GLY A 90 -31.54 -15.27 -11.10
C GLY A 90 -30.90 -14.19 -11.97
N TYR A 91 -29.57 -14.20 -12.16
CA TYR A 91 -28.92 -13.38 -13.18
C TYR A 91 -29.11 -14.00 -14.56
N SER A 92 -29.46 -13.20 -15.58
CA SER A 92 -29.87 -13.68 -16.90
C SER A 92 -28.92 -13.35 -18.06
N GLY A 93 -28.11 -12.29 -17.92
CA GLY A 93 -27.19 -11.81 -18.97
C GLY A 93 -25.81 -12.48 -18.99
N LEU A 94 -25.70 -13.72 -18.56
CA LEU A 94 -24.42 -14.40 -18.31
C LEU A 94 -23.78 -14.92 -19.61
N GLN A 95 -22.51 -14.59 -19.79
CA GLN A 95 -21.70 -15.00 -20.94
C GLN A 95 -20.32 -15.45 -20.47
N VAL A 96 -19.76 -16.48 -21.13
CA VAL A 96 -18.41 -16.97 -20.86
C VAL A 96 -17.57 -16.97 -22.14
N LEU A 97 -16.36 -16.42 -22.06
CA LEU A 97 -15.34 -16.48 -23.09
C LEU A 97 -14.19 -17.33 -22.54
N CYS A 98 -14.08 -18.58 -23.01
CA CYS A 98 -13.22 -19.58 -22.39
C CYS A 98 -11.97 -19.85 -23.22
N MET A 99 -10.84 -19.95 -22.54
CA MET A 99 -9.68 -20.68 -23.05
C MET A 99 -9.91 -22.20 -22.89
N GLU A 100 -9.13 -23.02 -23.63
CA GLU A 100 -9.22 -24.46 -23.50
C GLU A 100 -8.85 -24.90 -22.07
N PRO A 101 -9.74 -25.63 -21.37
CA PRO A 101 -9.49 -26.07 -19.99
C PRO A 101 -8.32 -27.04 -19.89
N ARG A 102 -7.40 -26.75 -18.95
CA ARG A 102 -6.24 -27.63 -18.67
C ARG A 102 -6.34 -28.32 -17.30
N SER A 103 -6.93 -27.66 -16.30
CA SER A 103 -7.15 -28.29 -14.99
C SER A 103 -8.43 -29.15 -15.01
N GLU A 104 -8.42 -30.22 -14.20
CA GLU A 104 -9.57 -31.09 -14.04
C GLU A 104 -10.78 -30.34 -13.51
N LEU A 105 -10.61 -29.52 -12.49
CA LEU A 105 -11.68 -28.70 -11.90
C LEU A 105 -12.30 -27.73 -12.93
N CYS A 106 -11.47 -27.11 -13.79
CA CYS A 106 -12.00 -26.24 -14.85
C CYS A 106 -12.83 -27.03 -15.88
N ARG A 107 -12.42 -28.27 -16.21
CA ARG A 107 -13.21 -29.15 -17.10
C ARG A 107 -14.54 -29.52 -16.48
N ILE A 108 -14.55 -29.95 -15.21
CA ILE A 108 -15.78 -30.28 -14.47
C ILE A 108 -16.74 -29.10 -14.47
N GLN A 109 -16.26 -27.90 -14.15
CA GLN A 109 -17.09 -26.69 -14.14
C GLN A 109 -17.56 -26.27 -15.54
N SER A 110 -16.72 -26.49 -16.58
CA SER A 110 -17.11 -26.25 -17.96
C SER A 110 -18.25 -27.15 -18.41
N GLU A 111 -18.28 -28.41 -17.99
CA GLU A 111 -19.38 -29.33 -18.23
C GLU A 111 -20.61 -28.95 -17.42
N ALA A 112 -20.44 -28.58 -16.14
CA ALA A 112 -21.52 -28.28 -15.22
C ALA A 112 -22.37 -27.05 -15.62
N ILE A 113 -21.86 -26.14 -16.48
CA ILE A 113 -22.65 -24.99 -16.95
C ILE A 113 -23.49 -25.29 -18.20
N ALA A 114 -23.41 -26.49 -18.78
CA ALA A 114 -24.03 -26.81 -20.08
C ALA A 114 -25.57 -26.59 -20.12
N ASP A 115 -26.24 -26.92 -19.01
CA ASP A 115 -27.70 -26.83 -18.89
C ASP A 115 -28.20 -25.52 -18.24
N PHE A 116 -27.26 -24.58 -17.98
CA PHE A 116 -27.59 -23.28 -17.41
C PHE A 116 -27.75 -22.20 -18.52
N PRO A 117 -28.51 -21.14 -18.23
CA PRO A 117 -28.70 -20.05 -19.19
C PRO A 117 -27.45 -19.16 -19.32
N ILE A 118 -26.31 -19.78 -19.64
CA ILE A 118 -24.98 -19.15 -19.76
C ILE A 118 -24.51 -19.31 -21.20
N ARG A 119 -24.38 -18.19 -21.91
CA ARG A 119 -24.00 -18.20 -23.32
C ARG A 119 -22.49 -18.31 -23.49
N ARG A 120 -22.02 -19.32 -24.21
CA ARG A 120 -20.62 -19.43 -24.64
C ARG A 120 -20.34 -18.49 -25.83
N ILE A 121 -19.28 -17.70 -25.68
CA ILE A 121 -18.81 -16.78 -26.72
C ILE A 121 -17.64 -17.43 -27.47
N SER A 122 -17.71 -17.47 -28.81
CA SER A 122 -16.59 -17.91 -29.63
C SER A 122 -15.51 -16.86 -29.74
N HIS A 123 -14.25 -17.26 -29.95
CA HIS A 123 -13.09 -16.37 -29.95
C HIS A 123 -13.17 -15.27 -31.02
N ASP A 124 -13.77 -15.52 -32.18
CA ASP A 124 -14.01 -14.52 -33.21
C ASP A 124 -14.95 -13.39 -32.78
N LYS A 125 -15.81 -13.66 -31.80
CA LYS A 125 -16.75 -12.68 -31.21
C LYS A 125 -16.26 -12.06 -29.92
N ALA A 126 -15.05 -12.43 -29.46
CA ALA A 126 -14.49 -11.97 -28.20
C ALA A 126 -14.50 -10.44 -28.09
N GLY A 127 -14.04 -9.75 -29.12
CA GLY A 127 -14.00 -8.29 -29.15
C GLY A 127 -15.35 -7.64 -28.92
N THR A 128 -16.35 -8.06 -29.67
CA THR A 128 -17.73 -7.52 -29.57
C THR A 128 -18.31 -7.79 -28.18
N ALA A 129 -18.10 -9.00 -27.64
CA ALA A 129 -18.62 -9.36 -26.33
C ALA A 129 -17.97 -8.53 -25.20
N ILE A 130 -16.64 -8.29 -25.27
CA ILE A 130 -15.93 -7.45 -24.29
C ILE A 130 -16.41 -5.99 -24.36
N ASP A 131 -16.58 -5.44 -25.56
CA ASP A 131 -17.01 -4.04 -25.74
C ASP A 131 -18.45 -3.78 -25.29
N SER A 132 -19.34 -4.79 -25.43
CA SER A 132 -20.76 -4.67 -25.07
C SER A 132 -21.07 -5.07 -23.62
N ALA A 133 -20.10 -5.65 -22.89
CA ALA A 133 -20.30 -6.08 -21.51
C ALA A 133 -20.51 -4.88 -20.57
N GLN A 134 -21.49 -4.99 -19.67
CA GLN A 134 -21.71 -4.05 -18.57
C GLN A 134 -20.90 -4.44 -17.35
N VAL A 135 -20.63 -5.74 -17.18
CA VAL A 135 -19.76 -6.29 -16.15
C VAL A 135 -18.77 -7.27 -16.80
N ILE A 136 -17.50 -7.16 -16.45
CA ILE A 136 -16.45 -8.09 -16.89
C ILE A 136 -15.85 -8.73 -15.66
N VAL A 137 -15.85 -10.07 -15.64
CA VAL A 137 -15.25 -10.87 -14.57
C VAL A 137 -13.98 -11.51 -15.09
N ASP A 138 -12.87 -11.17 -14.47
CA ASP A 138 -11.55 -11.75 -14.78
C ASP A 138 -11.31 -13.02 -13.94
N GLY A 139 -11.37 -14.16 -14.57
CA GLY A 139 -10.98 -15.47 -14.06
C GLY A 139 -9.90 -16.12 -14.90
N LEU A 140 -9.04 -15.33 -15.59
CA LEU A 140 -8.02 -15.89 -16.46
C LEU A 140 -6.89 -16.55 -15.64
N PHE A 141 -6.25 -15.79 -14.75
CA PHE A 141 -5.11 -16.27 -13.96
C PHE A 141 -5.19 -15.75 -12.52
N GLY A 142 -4.85 -16.59 -11.55
CA GLY A 142 -4.73 -16.24 -10.13
C GLY A 142 -3.30 -16.43 -9.62
N VAL A 143 -3.13 -16.85 -8.36
CA VAL A 143 -1.82 -17.03 -7.67
C VAL A 143 -0.84 -17.96 -8.37
N GLY A 144 -1.25 -18.72 -9.36
CA GLY A 144 -0.38 -19.61 -10.15
C GLY A 144 0.42 -18.92 -11.24
N LEU A 145 0.18 -17.65 -11.52
CA LEU A 145 0.87 -16.92 -12.58
C LEU A 145 2.27 -16.49 -12.14
N SER A 146 3.29 -16.91 -12.91
CA SER A 146 4.70 -16.59 -12.64
C SER A 146 5.43 -15.92 -13.81
N ARG A 147 4.70 -15.60 -14.89
CA ARG A 147 5.24 -15.01 -16.12
C ARG A 147 4.26 -13.98 -16.69
N PRO A 148 4.72 -13.08 -17.57
CA PRO A 148 3.83 -12.17 -18.29
C PRO A 148 2.70 -12.89 -19.01
N VAL A 149 1.52 -12.27 -19.06
CA VAL A 149 0.40 -12.77 -19.85
C VAL A 149 0.66 -12.54 -21.34
N ASP A 150 0.40 -13.56 -22.14
CA ASP A 150 0.62 -13.56 -23.59
C ASP A 150 -0.62 -14.02 -24.39
N GLY A 151 -0.53 -14.02 -25.71
CA GLY A 151 -1.56 -14.53 -26.64
C GLY A 151 -2.92 -13.89 -26.46
N ALA A 152 -3.98 -14.67 -26.68
CA ALA A 152 -5.36 -14.20 -26.65
C ALA A 152 -5.74 -13.56 -25.29
N ALA A 153 -5.24 -14.07 -24.18
CA ALA A 153 -5.50 -13.51 -22.86
C ALA A 153 -4.98 -12.06 -22.74
N LYS A 154 -3.80 -11.77 -23.30
CA LYS A 154 -3.24 -10.41 -23.34
C LYS A 154 -4.16 -9.46 -24.14
N GLU A 155 -4.67 -9.91 -25.27
CA GLU A 155 -5.58 -9.12 -26.11
C GLU A 155 -6.91 -8.85 -25.38
N TRP A 156 -7.47 -9.88 -24.72
CA TRP A 156 -8.71 -9.74 -23.96
C TRP A 156 -8.56 -8.77 -22.77
N ILE A 157 -7.44 -8.86 -22.04
CA ILE A 157 -7.14 -7.93 -20.94
C ILE A 157 -7.01 -6.50 -21.46
N ALA A 158 -6.25 -6.29 -22.55
CA ALA A 158 -6.08 -4.96 -23.13
C ALA A 158 -7.43 -4.35 -23.53
N ARG A 159 -8.29 -5.15 -24.16
CA ARG A 159 -9.62 -4.69 -24.59
C ARG A 159 -10.57 -4.46 -23.41
N ALA A 160 -10.54 -5.33 -22.40
CA ALA A 160 -11.31 -5.16 -21.18
C ALA A 160 -10.91 -3.89 -20.41
N ASN A 161 -9.61 -3.59 -20.35
CA ASN A 161 -9.11 -2.37 -19.75
C ASN A 161 -9.58 -1.11 -20.53
N ALA A 162 -9.66 -1.19 -21.85
CA ALA A 162 -10.16 -0.10 -22.70
C ALA A 162 -11.68 0.14 -22.56
N ASN A 163 -12.45 -0.87 -22.12
CA ASN A 163 -13.89 -0.69 -21.85
C ASN A 163 -14.07 0.06 -20.50
N SER A 164 -14.12 1.38 -20.54
CA SER A 164 -14.29 2.26 -19.37
C SER A 164 -15.71 2.25 -18.78
N ARG A 165 -16.69 1.70 -19.49
CA ARG A 165 -18.10 1.64 -19.06
C ARG A 165 -18.41 0.40 -18.22
N ALA A 166 -17.66 -0.69 -18.45
CA ALA A 166 -17.86 -1.94 -17.73
C ALA A 166 -17.38 -1.84 -16.28
N TRP A 167 -18.15 -2.38 -15.35
CA TRP A 167 -17.70 -2.69 -13.99
C TRP A 167 -16.85 -3.95 -14.03
N LYS A 168 -15.65 -3.90 -13.43
CA LYS A 168 -14.64 -4.96 -13.56
C LYS A 168 -14.38 -5.64 -12.22
N ILE A 169 -14.52 -6.96 -12.21
CA ILE A 169 -14.32 -7.83 -11.04
C ILE A 169 -13.14 -8.76 -11.32
N ALA A 170 -12.17 -8.85 -10.42
CA ALA A 170 -11.12 -9.86 -10.50
C ALA A 170 -11.35 -10.96 -9.47
N ILE A 171 -11.13 -12.21 -9.88
CA ILE A 171 -11.16 -13.37 -9.01
C ILE A 171 -9.75 -13.67 -8.52
N ASP A 172 -9.57 -13.73 -7.23
CA ASP A 172 -8.34 -14.01 -6.48
C ASP A 172 -7.26 -12.94 -6.65
N LEU A 173 -6.75 -12.73 -7.85
CA LEU A 173 -5.83 -11.65 -8.26
C LEU A 173 -6.25 -11.14 -9.64
N PRO A 174 -6.10 -9.85 -9.93
CA PRO A 174 -6.17 -9.39 -11.32
C PRO A 174 -5.13 -10.11 -12.18
N SER A 175 -5.56 -10.68 -13.29
CA SER A 175 -4.67 -11.41 -14.19
C SER A 175 -3.53 -10.51 -14.68
N GLY A 176 -2.31 -11.01 -14.58
CA GLY A 176 -1.09 -10.25 -14.85
C GLY A 176 -0.38 -9.74 -13.59
N ILE A 177 -0.95 -9.94 -12.39
CA ILE A 177 -0.31 -9.64 -11.11
C ILE A 177 0.15 -10.94 -10.44
N GLY A 178 1.34 -10.92 -9.85
CA GLY A 178 1.91 -12.04 -9.08
C GLY A 178 3.25 -11.65 -8.50
N ASP A 179 3.74 -12.42 -7.51
CA ASP A 179 4.98 -12.09 -6.78
C ASP A 179 6.20 -11.95 -7.70
N GLN A 180 6.27 -12.78 -8.76
CA GLN A 180 7.40 -12.85 -9.71
C GLN A 180 7.05 -12.31 -11.10
N VAL A 181 5.83 -11.80 -11.29
CA VAL A 181 5.44 -11.21 -12.58
C VAL A 181 6.00 -9.80 -12.68
N PRO A 182 6.69 -9.44 -13.78
CA PRO A 182 7.18 -8.09 -13.97
C PRO A 182 6.05 -7.07 -13.96
N VAL A 183 6.20 -6.02 -13.14
CA VAL A 183 5.18 -4.98 -12.97
C VAL A 183 4.94 -4.14 -14.22
N SER A 184 5.88 -4.17 -15.17
CA SER A 184 5.73 -3.58 -16.50
C SER A 184 4.83 -4.39 -17.44
N SER A 185 4.45 -5.60 -17.05
CA SER A 185 3.57 -6.46 -17.84
C SER A 185 2.13 -5.97 -17.77
N ILE A 186 1.35 -6.32 -18.81
CA ILE A 186 -0.08 -6.01 -18.79
C ILE A 186 -0.77 -6.74 -17.64
N SER A 187 -1.65 -6.03 -16.94
CA SER A 187 -2.55 -6.59 -15.94
C SER A 187 -3.99 -6.16 -16.18
N PHE A 188 -4.94 -6.95 -15.73
CA PHE A 188 -6.35 -6.58 -15.71
C PHE A 188 -6.59 -5.48 -14.67
N HIS A 189 -7.33 -4.44 -15.03
CA HIS A 189 -7.66 -3.33 -14.13
C HIS A 189 -9.05 -3.55 -13.53
N ALA A 190 -9.11 -4.11 -12.34
CA ALA A 190 -10.36 -4.34 -11.63
C ALA A 190 -10.89 -3.05 -10.96
N ASP A 191 -12.19 -3.00 -10.71
CA ASP A 191 -12.83 -2.06 -9.78
C ASP A 191 -12.92 -2.67 -8.38
N VAL A 192 -13.10 -4.01 -8.32
CA VAL A 192 -13.08 -4.80 -7.08
C VAL A 192 -12.37 -6.12 -7.30
N THR A 193 -11.59 -6.55 -6.32
CA THR A 193 -10.95 -7.88 -6.32
C THR A 193 -11.50 -8.73 -5.19
N TYR A 194 -12.04 -9.91 -5.52
CA TYR A 194 -12.46 -10.93 -4.56
C TYR A 194 -11.32 -11.94 -4.37
N THR A 195 -10.57 -11.81 -3.27
CA THR A 195 -9.40 -12.64 -3.00
C THR A 195 -9.70 -13.72 -1.97
N MET A 196 -9.12 -14.93 -2.15
CA MET A 196 -9.45 -16.10 -1.34
C MET A 196 -8.51 -16.28 -0.15
N GLY A 197 -9.10 -16.53 1.02
CA GLY A 197 -8.40 -16.83 2.28
C GLY A 197 -7.76 -15.60 2.91
N LEU A 198 -6.63 -15.14 2.36
CA LEU A 198 -5.87 -13.98 2.79
C LEU A 198 -5.48 -13.13 1.58
N ALA A 199 -5.29 -11.84 1.78
CA ALA A 199 -4.81 -10.95 0.73
C ALA A 199 -3.33 -11.22 0.42
N LYS A 200 -2.92 -11.01 -0.85
CA LYS A 200 -1.57 -11.29 -1.33
C LYS A 200 -0.74 -10.02 -1.35
N SER A 201 0.50 -10.09 -0.88
CA SER A 201 1.40 -8.93 -0.80
C SER A 201 1.66 -8.25 -2.15
N CYS A 202 1.63 -9.01 -3.26
CA CYS A 202 1.77 -8.46 -4.62
C CYS A 202 0.65 -7.47 -5.01
N MET A 203 -0.51 -7.52 -4.35
CA MET A 203 -1.61 -6.55 -4.56
C MET A 203 -1.27 -5.15 -4.04
N PHE A 204 -0.26 -5.04 -3.19
CA PHE A 204 0.15 -3.83 -2.50
C PHE A 204 1.46 -3.23 -3.03
N HIS A 205 1.91 -3.67 -4.20
CA HIS A 205 3.06 -3.06 -4.88
C HIS A 205 2.66 -1.70 -5.48
N PRO A 206 3.52 -0.66 -5.38
CA PRO A 206 3.21 0.69 -5.89
C PRO A 206 2.70 0.75 -7.34
N ALA A 207 3.26 -0.07 -8.22
CA ALA A 207 2.91 -0.07 -9.64
C ALA A 207 1.66 -0.90 -9.98
N THR A 208 1.26 -1.86 -9.14
CA THR A 208 0.16 -2.79 -9.43
C THR A 208 -1.07 -2.60 -8.56
N CYS A 209 -0.96 -1.88 -7.45
CA CYS A 209 -2.04 -1.71 -6.48
C CYS A 209 -3.30 -1.07 -7.10
N ALA A 210 -3.13 -0.17 -8.09
CA ALA A 210 -4.25 0.44 -8.80
C ALA A 210 -5.06 -0.59 -9.61
N SER A 211 -4.41 -1.61 -10.15
CA SER A 211 -5.06 -2.68 -10.91
C SER A 211 -5.93 -3.61 -10.04
N CYS A 212 -5.69 -3.62 -8.70
CA CYS A 212 -6.51 -4.40 -7.76
C CYS A 212 -7.85 -3.74 -7.41
N GLY A 213 -8.14 -2.56 -7.96
CA GLY A 213 -9.36 -1.82 -7.72
C GLY A 213 -9.35 -1.00 -6.44
N ARG A 214 -10.46 -0.31 -6.21
CA ARG A 214 -10.66 0.49 -5.00
C ARG A 214 -10.95 -0.37 -3.77
N GLU A 215 -11.46 -1.58 -3.99
CA GLU A 215 -11.88 -2.49 -2.94
C GLU A 215 -11.25 -3.87 -3.15
N ILE A 216 -10.64 -4.39 -2.09
CA ILE A 216 -10.16 -5.77 -2.00
C ILE A 216 -11.02 -6.44 -0.93
N VAL A 217 -11.78 -7.46 -1.33
CA VAL A 217 -12.67 -8.21 -0.46
C VAL A 217 -12.09 -9.59 -0.21
N VAL A 218 -11.70 -9.86 1.03
CA VAL A 218 -11.18 -11.18 1.41
C VAL A 218 -12.35 -12.12 1.70
N LEU A 219 -12.39 -13.23 0.99
CA LEU A 219 -13.43 -14.27 1.10
C LEU A 219 -12.81 -15.57 1.60
N ASN A 220 -13.41 -16.21 2.58
CA ASN A 220 -12.99 -17.54 3.01
C ASN A 220 -13.82 -18.62 2.27
N PRO A 221 -13.21 -19.42 1.36
CA PRO A 221 -13.87 -20.50 0.64
C PRO A 221 -14.01 -21.78 1.48
N SER A 222 -14.13 -21.68 2.81
CA SER A 222 -14.12 -22.76 3.80
C SER A 222 -12.72 -23.33 4.10
N PHE A 223 -11.68 -22.52 3.99
CA PHE A 223 -10.39 -22.89 4.56
C PHE A 223 -10.51 -23.05 6.08
N PRO A 224 -9.97 -24.14 6.66
CA PRO A 224 -10.00 -24.33 8.10
C PRO A 224 -9.31 -23.19 8.85
N PRO A 225 -9.94 -22.55 9.85
CA PRO A 225 -9.38 -21.39 10.56
C PRO A 225 -7.96 -21.62 11.06
N ARG A 226 -7.67 -22.80 11.61
CA ARG A 226 -6.33 -23.17 12.11
C ARG A 226 -5.23 -23.09 11.05
N PHE A 227 -5.56 -23.28 9.75
CA PHE A 227 -4.57 -23.18 8.68
C PHE A 227 -4.34 -21.74 8.25
N ILE A 228 -5.39 -20.90 8.32
CA ILE A 228 -5.28 -19.46 8.09
C ILE A 228 -4.41 -18.84 9.20
N GLU A 229 -4.69 -19.17 10.45
CA GLU A 229 -3.96 -18.68 11.64
C GLU A 229 -2.49 -19.13 11.65
N ALA A 230 -2.22 -20.35 11.21
CA ALA A 230 -0.87 -20.90 11.13
C ALA A 230 -0.11 -20.51 9.85
N CYS A 231 -0.75 -19.82 8.91
CA CYS A 231 -0.10 -19.41 7.66
C CYS A 231 0.96 -18.34 7.95
N PRO A 232 2.21 -18.55 7.56
CA PRO A 232 3.24 -17.53 7.72
C PRO A 232 2.83 -16.24 7.00
N SER A 233 3.00 -15.09 7.65
CA SER A 233 2.67 -13.78 7.09
C SER A 233 3.91 -13.11 6.51
N VAL A 234 3.74 -12.41 5.38
CA VAL A 234 4.72 -11.46 4.85
C VAL A 234 4.67 -10.14 5.63
N GLY A 235 3.49 -9.77 6.11
CA GLY A 235 3.28 -8.54 6.86
C GLY A 235 1.81 -8.33 7.20
N SER A 236 1.49 -7.19 7.79
CA SER A 236 0.11 -6.80 8.12
C SER A 236 -0.47 -5.81 7.10
N TRP A 237 -1.75 -5.96 6.81
CA TRP A 237 -2.53 -4.98 6.06
C TRP A 237 -3.21 -4.02 7.03
N GLU A 238 -2.76 -2.79 7.02
CA GLU A 238 -3.14 -1.79 7.99
C GLU A 238 -4.24 -0.86 7.48
N SER A 239 -5.22 -0.60 8.32
CA SER A 239 -6.32 0.32 8.01
C SER A 239 -6.00 1.76 8.42
N ILE A 240 -6.28 2.73 7.57
CA ILE A 240 -6.23 4.16 7.92
C ILE A 240 -7.35 4.55 8.90
N ALA A 241 -8.45 3.79 8.93
CA ALA A 241 -9.56 4.06 9.86
C ALA A 241 -9.19 3.80 11.34
N SER A 242 -8.06 3.16 11.59
CA SER A 242 -7.51 2.95 12.94
C SER A 242 -6.47 4.01 13.34
N ALA A 243 -6.32 5.09 12.57
CA ALA A 243 -5.50 6.21 12.99
C ALA A 243 -6.06 6.80 14.28
N VAL A 244 -5.25 6.78 15.33
CA VAL A 244 -5.59 7.36 16.61
C VAL A 244 -4.72 8.59 16.78
N GLU A 245 -5.34 9.75 16.97
CA GLU A 245 -4.60 10.92 17.43
C GLU A 245 -3.97 10.57 18.79
N PRO A 246 -2.70 10.91 19.02
CA PRO A 246 -2.08 10.66 20.31
C PRO A 246 -2.96 11.25 21.43
N PRO A 247 -3.31 10.47 22.46
CA PRO A 247 -4.21 10.98 23.50
C PRO A 247 -3.54 12.15 24.22
N LEU A 248 -4.28 13.24 24.37
CA LEU A 248 -3.84 14.38 25.20
C LEU A 248 -3.82 13.93 26.65
N ARG A 249 -2.62 13.86 27.25
CA ARG A 249 -2.47 13.56 28.68
C ARG A 249 -2.92 14.78 29.49
N LEU A 250 -3.72 14.56 30.51
CA LEU A 250 -4.21 15.65 31.39
C LEU A 250 -3.09 16.35 32.16
N ASP A 251 -1.96 15.66 32.38
CA ASP A 251 -0.75 16.14 33.05
C ASP A 251 0.31 16.66 32.06
N ALA A 252 -0.05 16.84 30.79
CA ALA A 252 0.89 17.23 29.74
C ALA A 252 1.39 18.67 29.94
N PHE A 253 2.69 18.84 29.80
CA PHE A 253 3.37 20.12 29.70
C PHE A 253 4.34 20.13 28.53
N LYS A 254 4.85 21.30 28.12
CA LYS A 254 5.62 21.43 26.86
C LYS A 254 6.74 20.40 26.68
N ASN A 255 7.51 20.08 27.75
CA ASN A 255 8.61 19.12 27.63
C ASN A 255 8.13 17.66 27.60
N SER A 256 6.97 17.34 28.21
CA SER A 256 6.43 15.96 28.18
C SER A 256 5.83 15.58 26.81
N ARG A 257 5.59 16.57 25.95
CA ARG A 257 5.11 16.37 24.57
C ARG A 257 6.24 16.26 23.54
N GLY A 258 7.48 16.20 24.01
CA GLY A 258 8.68 16.07 23.18
C GLY A 258 9.26 17.40 22.70
N SER A 259 10.58 17.47 22.73
CA SER A 259 11.40 18.55 22.17
C SER A 259 12.08 18.04 20.91
N VAL A 260 11.80 18.61 19.75
CA VAL A 260 12.30 18.12 18.47
C VAL A 260 13.14 19.17 17.75
N ALA A 261 14.18 18.69 17.05
CA ALA A 261 15.03 19.51 16.18
C ALA A 261 14.76 19.16 14.71
N ILE A 262 14.74 20.16 13.87
CA ILE A 262 14.53 20.03 12.43
C ILE A 262 15.67 20.76 11.71
N PHE A 263 16.42 20.04 10.90
CA PHE A 263 17.42 20.56 10.00
C PHE A 263 16.86 20.45 8.57
N ALA A 264 16.31 21.53 8.06
CA ALA A 264 15.55 21.53 6.81
C ALA A 264 15.61 22.89 6.11
N GLY A 265 15.33 22.86 4.81
CA GLY A 265 15.27 24.04 3.97
C GLY A 265 16.62 24.49 3.43
N SER A 266 16.52 25.20 2.35
CA SER A 266 17.62 25.94 1.69
C SER A 266 17.02 27.16 1.02
N ARG A 267 17.86 28.01 0.45
CA ARG A 267 17.42 29.19 -0.32
C ARG A 267 16.38 28.84 -1.40
N GLN A 268 16.50 27.67 -2.02
CA GLN A 268 15.60 27.23 -3.10
C GLN A 268 14.34 26.51 -2.56
N TYR A 269 14.42 25.88 -1.40
CA TYR A 269 13.39 24.99 -0.86
C TYR A 269 12.99 25.36 0.59
N SER A 270 12.74 26.64 0.82
CA SER A 270 12.34 27.16 2.15
C SER A 270 10.99 26.61 2.62
N GLY A 271 10.09 26.24 1.70
CA GLY A 271 8.79 25.68 2.01
C GLY A 271 8.85 24.34 2.76
N ALA A 272 9.85 23.49 2.48
CA ALA A 272 10.04 22.21 3.14
C ALA A 272 10.31 22.37 4.65
N ALA A 273 11.14 23.36 5.02
CA ALA A 273 11.40 23.71 6.42
C ALA A 273 10.13 24.14 7.16
N ARG A 274 9.30 24.97 6.52
CA ARG A 274 8.04 25.41 7.07
C ARG A 274 7.07 24.25 7.27
N LEU A 275 6.79 23.49 6.21
CA LEU A 275 5.83 22.38 6.24
C LEU A 275 6.20 21.34 7.29
N SER A 276 7.46 20.90 7.34
CA SER A 276 7.91 19.91 8.32
C SER A 276 7.84 20.42 9.76
N SER A 277 8.19 21.70 10.01
CA SER A 277 8.16 22.27 11.35
C SER A 277 6.74 22.53 11.85
N GLN A 278 5.86 23.03 11.01
CA GLN A 278 4.45 23.22 11.36
C GLN A 278 3.74 21.88 11.55
N ALA A 279 4.00 20.89 10.67
CA ALA A 279 3.44 19.54 10.82
C ALA A 279 3.86 18.90 12.16
N ALA A 280 5.14 19.01 12.54
CA ALA A 280 5.61 18.52 13.84
C ALA A 280 4.91 19.24 15.01
N PHE A 281 4.66 20.54 14.88
CA PHE A 281 3.97 21.33 15.91
C PHE A 281 2.49 20.93 16.00
N HIS A 282 1.77 20.93 14.88
CA HIS A 282 0.34 20.60 14.84
C HIS A 282 0.06 19.12 15.20
N ALA A 283 0.97 18.20 14.86
CA ALA A 283 0.88 16.81 15.30
C ALA A 283 1.08 16.64 16.83
N GLY A 284 1.49 17.69 17.53
CA GLY A 284 1.46 17.72 18.99
C GLY A 284 2.82 17.81 19.67
N SER A 285 3.93 18.11 18.98
CA SER A 285 5.22 18.39 19.64
C SER A 285 5.12 19.57 20.60
N GLY A 286 5.72 19.46 21.79
CA GLY A 286 5.69 20.51 22.78
C GLY A 286 6.68 21.66 22.50
N LEU A 287 7.82 21.34 21.89
CA LEU A 287 8.86 22.28 21.50
C LEU A 287 9.41 21.87 20.12
N VAL A 288 9.41 22.79 19.18
CA VAL A 288 9.98 22.61 17.83
C VAL A 288 11.06 23.65 17.59
N THR A 289 12.27 23.20 17.27
CA THR A 289 13.38 24.07 16.86
C THR A 289 13.78 23.76 15.44
N LEU A 290 13.66 24.74 14.57
CA LEU A 290 14.13 24.70 13.19
C LEU A 290 15.53 25.28 13.10
N PHE A 291 16.48 24.52 12.60
CA PHE A 291 17.83 24.95 12.27
C PHE A 291 17.90 25.22 10.75
N ALA A 292 18.16 26.46 10.41
CA ALA A 292 18.23 26.92 9.03
C ALA A 292 19.68 27.33 8.70
N ASP A 293 20.08 27.11 7.44
CA ASP A 293 21.36 27.60 6.95
C ASP A 293 21.38 29.11 6.82
N ARG A 294 22.57 29.68 6.58
CA ARG A 294 22.77 31.12 6.50
C ARG A 294 21.87 31.81 5.49
N ASP A 295 21.66 31.18 4.33
CA ASP A 295 20.94 31.78 3.22
C ASP A 295 19.41 31.67 3.40
N SER A 296 18.93 30.62 4.03
CA SER A 296 17.49 30.38 4.30
C SER A 296 17.01 30.96 5.62
N PHE A 297 17.91 31.26 6.56
CA PHE A 297 17.57 31.75 7.91
C PHE A 297 16.63 32.97 7.90
N PRO A 298 16.85 34.03 7.10
CA PRO A 298 15.94 35.19 7.09
C PRO A 298 14.52 34.82 6.67
N VAL A 299 14.37 33.90 5.72
CA VAL A 299 13.07 33.40 5.27
C VAL A 299 12.46 32.49 6.33
N ALA A 300 13.25 31.61 6.92
CA ALA A 300 12.79 30.72 7.98
C ALA A 300 12.22 31.47 9.19
N VAL A 301 12.90 32.51 9.66
CA VAL A 301 12.44 33.38 10.77
C VAL A 301 11.06 34.00 10.50
N THR A 302 10.80 34.39 9.24
CA THR A 302 9.53 35.04 8.88
C THR A 302 8.41 34.08 8.52
N SER A 303 8.75 32.83 8.13
CA SER A 303 7.77 31.87 7.58
C SER A 303 7.47 30.66 8.47
N ALA A 304 8.32 30.33 9.43
CA ALA A 304 8.17 29.10 10.24
C ALA A 304 6.98 29.09 11.21
N GLY A 305 6.33 30.25 11.39
CA GLY A 305 5.24 30.40 12.37
C GLY A 305 5.74 30.78 13.77
N LEU A 306 4.88 31.45 14.54
CA LEU A 306 5.24 32.07 15.82
C LEU A 306 5.62 31.06 16.93
N SER A 307 5.19 29.82 16.82
CA SER A 307 5.41 28.78 17.82
C SER A 307 6.67 27.93 17.55
N VAL A 308 7.34 28.12 16.41
CA VAL A 308 8.55 27.43 16.03
C VAL A 308 9.77 28.31 16.36
N MET A 309 10.70 27.78 17.13
CA MET A 309 11.97 28.46 17.41
C MET A 309 12.90 28.29 16.21
N VAL A 310 13.37 29.38 15.63
CA VAL A 310 14.33 29.33 14.49
C VAL A 310 15.71 29.69 15.00
N ARG A 311 16.71 28.84 14.66
CA ARG A 311 18.13 29.04 15.00
C ARG A 311 18.99 28.87 13.77
N HIS A 312 20.15 29.49 13.80
CA HIS A 312 21.15 29.31 12.78
C HIS A 312 21.92 28.00 12.96
N GLU A 313 22.06 27.18 11.92
CA GLU A 313 22.75 25.89 12.04
C GLU A 313 24.25 25.98 12.29
N GLU A 314 24.86 27.15 11.99
CA GLU A 314 26.29 27.42 12.30
C GLU A 314 26.51 27.79 13.77
N GLU A 315 25.44 28.13 14.52
CA GLU A 315 25.55 28.37 15.95
C GLU A 315 25.88 27.07 16.69
N ALA A 316 26.56 27.17 17.83
CA ALA A 316 26.77 26.03 18.68
C ALA A 316 25.42 25.51 19.20
N PHE A 317 25.12 24.25 18.95
CA PHE A 317 23.92 23.59 19.45
C PHE A 317 24.26 22.26 20.13
N ASP A 318 23.48 21.96 21.15
CA ASP A 318 23.57 20.73 21.92
C ASP A 318 22.36 19.82 21.54
N LEU A 319 22.66 18.74 20.80
CA LEU A 319 21.65 17.77 20.37
C LEU A 319 21.07 16.92 21.51
N SER A 320 21.77 16.87 22.67
CA SER A 320 21.30 16.11 23.83
C SER A 320 19.95 16.61 24.36
N ARG A 321 19.63 17.88 24.11
CA ARG A 321 18.39 18.57 24.54
C ARG A 321 17.16 18.18 23.75
N PHE A 322 17.32 17.48 22.65
CA PHE A 322 16.20 17.05 21.80
C PHE A 322 15.90 15.57 21.99
N ASP A 323 14.63 15.25 21.85
CA ASP A 323 14.13 13.89 21.95
C ASP A 323 14.19 13.14 20.63
N ALA A 324 14.04 13.87 19.50
CA ALA A 324 14.17 13.34 18.15
C ALA A 324 14.60 14.45 17.17
N ILE A 325 15.13 14.05 16.01
CA ILE A 325 15.69 14.97 15.01
C ILE A 325 15.16 14.59 13.62
N LEU A 326 14.79 15.59 12.81
CA LEU A 326 14.52 15.45 11.39
C LEU A 326 15.64 16.12 10.60
N ALA A 327 16.12 15.42 9.56
CA ALA A 327 17.19 15.90 8.71
C ALA A 327 16.87 15.65 7.23
N GLY A 328 17.00 16.67 6.38
CA GLY A 328 17.03 16.49 4.95
C GLY A 328 16.00 17.20 4.11
N PRO A 329 14.77 17.49 4.55
CA PRO A 329 13.78 18.16 3.70
C PRO A 329 14.32 19.47 3.11
N GLY A 330 14.42 19.53 1.77
CA GLY A 330 14.83 20.72 1.06
C GLY A 330 16.27 21.21 1.31
N TRP A 331 17.20 20.33 1.69
CA TRP A 331 18.58 20.69 2.04
C TRP A 331 19.47 21.04 0.85
N GLY A 332 19.22 20.44 -0.32
CA GLY A 332 20.17 20.44 -1.42
C GLY A 332 21.35 19.49 -1.17
N THR A 333 22.54 19.81 -1.68
CA THR A 333 23.74 18.95 -1.64
C THR A 333 24.80 19.45 -0.64
N GLY A 334 25.78 18.58 -0.30
CA GLY A 334 26.95 18.96 0.51
C GLY A 334 26.68 19.00 2.01
N ARG A 335 25.72 18.21 2.49
CA ARG A 335 25.29 18.19 3.90
C ARG A 335 25.78 16.96 4.68
N GLU A 336 26.69 16.18 4.12
CA GLU A 336 27.18 14.93 4.70
C GLU A 336 27.80 15.12 6.10
N ALA A 337 28.61 16.17 6.28
CA ALA A 337 29.24 16.44 7.58
C ALA A 337 28.22 16.78 8.67
N LEU A 338 27.20 17.57 8.35
CA LEU A 338 26.10 17.90 9.28
C LEU A 338 25.27 16.66 9.61
N LEU A 339 24.88 15.89 8.58
CA LEU A 339 24.12 14.64 8.80
C LEU A 339 24.90 13.65 9.67
N ARG A 340 26.21 13.49 9.42
CA ARG A 340 27.07 12.63 10.23
C ARG A 340 27.05 13.06 11.71
N ARG A 341 27.21 14.36 12.00
CA ARG A 341 27.12 14.90 13.36
C ARG A 341 25.77 14.63 14.02
N ILE A 342 24.66 14.74 13.24
CA ILE A 342 23.30 14.42 13.71
C ILE A 342 23.19 12.94 14.07
N LEU A 343 23.67 12.05 13.21
CA LEU A 343 23.60 10.59 13.43
C LEU A 343 24.49 10.13 14.59
N GLU A 344 25.62 10.80 14.83
CA GLU A 344 26.52 10.54 15.97
C GLU A 344 25.93 10.97 17.32
N SER A 345 24.79 11.69 17.34
CA SER A 345 24.07 12.05 18.59
C SER A 345 23.32 10.88 19.22
N GLU A 346 23.19 9.75 18.51
CA GLU A 346 22.42 8.55 18.92
C GLU A 346 20.94 8.81 19.24
N LYS A 347 20.44 10.00 18.91
CA LYS A 347 19.01 10.33 19.04
C LYS A 347 18.21 9.65 17.94
N PRO A 348 16.90 9.43 18.14
CA PRO A 348 16.02 9.04 17.04
C PRO A 348 16.07 10.06 15.90
N VAL A 349 16.39 9.61 14.69
CA VAL A 349 16.52 10.49 13.51
C VAL A 349 15.57 10.04 12.42
N VAL A 350 14.81 11.01 11.87
CA VAL A 350 14.11 10.86 10.59
C VAL A 350 14.99 11.45 9.50
N VAL A 351 15.25 10.70 8.44
CA VAL A 351 15.98 11.18 7.25
C VAL A 351 15.06 11.12 6.04
N ASP A 352 14.84 12.28 5.41
CA ASP A 352 13.96 12.42 4.24
C ASP A 352 14.66 13.20 3.12
N ALA A 353 14.16 13.08 1.91
CA ALA A 353 14.54 13.88 0.74
C ALA A 353 16.07 13.95 0.50
N ASP A 354 16.65 15.16 0.47
CA ASP A 354 18.09 15.35 0.24
C ASP A 354 18.98 14.73 1.32
N GLY A 355 18.44 14.56 2.54
CA GLY A 355 19.08 13.82 3.63
C GLY A 355 19.37 12.37 3.28
N LEU A 356 18.49 11.71 2.49
CA LEU A 356 18.72 10.35 2.00
C LEU A 356 19.92 10.30 1.03
N VAL A 357 20.10 11.34 0.20
CA VAL A 357 21.28 11.43 -0.69
C VAL A 357 22.55 11.58 0.12
N ALA A 358 22.56 12.46 1.12
CA ALA A 358 23.69 12.65 2.01
C ALA A 358 24.01 11.36 2.81
N LEU A 359 22.99 10.65 3.29
CA LEU A 359 23.18 9.36 3.96
C LEU A 359 23.76 8.31 3.02
N ALA A 360 23.28 8.24 1.77
CA ALA A 360 23.82 7.33 0.76
C ALA A 360 25.33 7.56 0.52
N ASN A 361 25.75 8.83 0.44
CA ASN A 361 27.17 9.20 0.30
C ASN A 361 27.98 8.76 1.53
N LEU A 362 27.50 9.05 2.74
CA LEU A 362 28.17 8.63 3.96
C LEU A 362 28.33 7.11 4.04
N VAL A 363 27.28 6.36 3.71
CA VAL A 363 27.33 4.89 3.76
C VAL A 363 28.29 4.33 2.71
N ARG A 364 28.31 4.89 1.51
CA ARG A 364 29.28 4.55 0.45
C ARG A 364 30.72 4.78 0.92
N ASP A 365 30.95 5.85 1.69
CA ASP A 365 32.25 6.19 2.24
C ASP A 365 32.59 5.40 3.52
N GLY A 366 31.79 4.36 3.82
CA GLY A 366 32.04 3.42 4.93
C GLY A 366 31.40 3.76 6.28
N TYR A 367 30.65 4.89 6.37
CA TYR A 367 29.92 5.21 7.61
C TYR A 367 28.78 4.22 7.84
N ARG A 368 28.55 3.86 9.10
CA ARG A 368 27.38 3.07 9.53
C ARG A 368 26.64 3.84 10.59
N PRO A 369 25.36 4.20 10.35
CA PRO A 369 24.57 4.90 11.35
C PRO A 369 24.36 4.03 12.60
N HIS A 370 24.34 4.68 13.75
CA HIS A 370 24.02 4.10 15.04
C HIS A 370 22.78 4.82 15.59
N GLY A 371 22.05 4.15 16.46
CA GLY A 371 20.83 4.71 17.04
C GLY A 371 19.57 4.50 16.18
N PRO A 372 18.40 4.90 16.70
CA PRO A 372 17.12 4.70 16.04
C PRO A 372 16.99 5.56 14.78
N LEU A 373 16.75 4.94 13.64
CA LEU A 373 16.72 5.60 12.34
C LEU A 373 15.42 5.28 11.57
N VAL A 374 14.77 6.31 11.06
CA VAL A 374 13.61 6.19 10.15
C VAL A 374 13.93 6.87 8.83
N LEU A 375 13.83 6.13 7.74
CA LEU A 375 14.04 6.62 6.37
C LEU A 375 12.69 6.68 5.66
N THR A 376 12.44 7.78 4.93
CA THR A 376 11.15 8.00 4.27
C THR A 376 11.28 8.19 2.75
N PRO A 377 11.92 7.25 2.00
CA PRO A 377 12.09 7.37 0.57
C PRO A 377 10.77 7.20 -0.20
N HIS A 378 10.59 7.93 -1.30
CA HIS A 378 9.73 7.50 -2.38
C HIS A 378 10.49 6.51 -3.31
N VAL A 379 9.78 5.86 -4.26
CA VAL A 379 10.37 4.82 -5.12
C VAL A 379 11.66 5.27 -5.81
N GLY A 380 11.71 6.51 -6.36
CA GLY A 380 12.91 7.03 -7.04
C GLY A 380 14.08 7.35 -6.10
N GLU A 381 13.81 7.75 -4.85
CA GLU A 381 14.83 7.95 -3.81
C GLU A 381 15.37 6.60 -3.35
N LEU A 382 14.48 5.62 -3.16
CA LEU A 382 14.86 4.25 -2.78
C LEU A 382 15.83 3.64 -3.79
N SER A 383 15.58 3.80 -5.10
CA SER A 383 16.45 3.31 -6.17
C SER A 383 17.87 3.91 -6.06
N ARG A 384 17.96 5.24 -5.95
CA ARG A 384 19.26 5.93 -5.80
C ARG A 384 20.00 5.51 -4.53
N PHE A 385 19.29 5.40 -3.44
CA PHE A 385 19.85 5.03 -2.15
C PHE A 385 20.37 3.59 -2.15
N SER A 386 19.61 2.67 -2.74
CA SER A 386 19.98 1.25 -2.82
C SER A 386 21.22 1.01 -3.70
N SER A 387 21.34 1.74 -4.80
CA SER A 387 22.53 1.67 -5.66
C SER A 387 23.81 2.02 -4.88
N ALA A 388 23.73 3.05 -4.05
CA ALA A 388 24.88 3.48 -3.24
C ALA A 388 25.24 2.47 -2.15
N LEU A 389 24.24 1.83 -1.53
CA LEU A 389 24.43 0.92 -0.39
C LEU A 389 24.73 -0.52 -0.80
N LEU A 390 23.98 -1.04 -1.77
CA LEU A 390 24.03 -2.45 -2.17
C LEU A 390 24.92 -2.68 -3.40
N GLY A 391 25.48 -1.61 -4.00
CA GLY A 391 26.21 -1.67 -5.26
C GLY A 391 25.32 -2.04 -6.47
N ARG A 392 24.01 -2.06 -6.27
CA ARG A 392 23.00 -2.35 -7.29
C ARG A 392 21.68 -1.65 -6.94
N ASP A 393 20.90 -1.31 -7.95
CA ASP A 393 19.53 -0.86 -7.74
C ASP A 393 18.71 -1.96 -7.06
N ILE A 394 17.82 -1.57 -6.14
CA ILE A 394 16.72 -2.45 -5.76
C ILE A 394 15.89 -2.66 -7.01
N VAL A 395 15.85 -3.91 -7.46
CA VAL A 395 15.05 -4.30 -8.61
C VAL A 395 13.58 -4.13 -8.26
N HIS A 396 12.92 -3.16 -8.90
CA HIS A 396 11.49 -2.91 -8.71
C HIS A 396 10.64 -3.69 -9.70
N ASP A 397 11.26 -4.57 -10.49
CA ASP A 397 10.62 -5.21 -11.63
C ASP A 397 9.53 -6.20 -11.20
N THR A 398 9.62 -6.72 -9.99
CA THR A 398 8.61 -7.62 -9.43
C THR A 398 8.28 -7.27 -7.98
N PRO A 399 7.06 -7.57 -7.50
CA PRO A 399 6.68 -7.35 -6.10
C PRO A 399 7.62 -8.04 -5.10
N GLN A 400 8.05 -9.26 -5.40
CA GLN A 400 8.98 -10.02 -4.55
C GLN A 400 10.37 -9.34 -4.46
N ALA A 401 10.88 -8.83 -5.57
CA ALA A 401 12.19 -8.19 -5.61
C ALA A 401 12.19 -6.88 -4.80
N LEU A 402 11.13 -6.07 -4.91
CA LEU A 402 10.98 -4.85 -4.13
C LEU A 402 10.97 -5.13 -2.63
N LEU A 403 10.14 -6.06 -2.16
CA LEU A 403 10.05 -6.41 -0.73
C LEU A 403 11.37 -6.96 -0.19
N THR A 404 12.04 -7.82 -0.96
CA THR A 404 13.36 -8.34 -0.59
C THR A 404 14.39 -7.23 -0.47
N GLY A 405 14.42 -6.30 -1.44
CA GLY A 405 15.35 -5.19 -1.45
C GLY A 405 15.15 -4.22 -0.28
N ILE A 406 13.91 -3.85 0.02
CA ILE A 406 13.60 -2.97 1.16
C ILE A 406 13.97 -3.64 2.48
N SER A 407 13.70 -4.94 2.63
CA SER A 407 14.07 -5.70 3.84
C SER A 407 15.59 -5.76 4.04
N GLN A 408 16.34 -6.00 2.97
CA GLN A 408 17.81 -6.00 3.02
C GLN A 408 18.34 -4.62 3.43
N LEU A 409 17.78 -3.55 2.88
CA LEU A 409 18.14 -2.18 3.21
C LEU A 409 17.86 -1.87 4.69
N ALA A 410 16.66 -2.19 5.16
CA ALA A 410 16.24 -1.98 6.55
C ALA A 410 17.17 -2.71 7.54
N THR A 411 17.46 -3.99 7.27
CA THR A 411 18.35 -4.82 8.11
C THR A 411 19.79 -4.30 8.10
N GLN A 412 20.32 -3.94 6.93
CA GLN A 412 21.71 -3.50 6.79
C GLN A 412 22.00 -2.18 7.49
N LEU A 413 21.00 -1.30 7.59
CA LEU A 413 21.09 -0.01 8.26
C LEU A 413 20.57 -0.03 9.71
N GLY A 414 19.93 -1.12 10.16
CA GLY A 414 19.20 -1.15 11.42
C GLY A 414 18.05 -0.13 11.47
N ALA A 415 17.49 0.25 10.31
CA ALA A 415 16.56 1.35 10.15
C ALA A 415 15.13 0.88 9.87
N VAL A 416 14.16 1.72 10.25
CA VAL A 416 12.81 1.64 9.69
C VAL A 416 12.81 2.29 8.31
N VAL A 417 12.33 1.61 7.29
CA VAL A 417 12.16 2.16 5.94
C VAL A 417 10.67 2.34 5.66
N VAL A 418 10.26 3.56 5.39
CA VAL A 418 8.91 3.94 4.94
C VAL A 418 8.97 4.22 3.45
N LEU A 419 8.57 3.28 2.62
CA LEU A 419 8.40 3.51 1.19
C LEU A 419 7.10 4.29 0.95
N LYS A 420 7.25 5.57 0.57
CA LYS A 420 6.11 6.47 0.25
C LYS A 420 5.55 6.13 -1.13
N SER A 421 4.27 5.74 -1.19
CA SER A 421 3.56 5.48 -2.44
C SER A 421 2.04 5.47 -2.22
N ALA A 422 1.26 5.08 -3.24
CA ALA A 422 -0.17 4.82 -3.10
C ALA A 422 -0.49 3.76 -2.02
N VAL A 423 0.46 2.87 -1.74
CA VAL A 423 0.48 1.96 -0.59
C VAL A 423 1.78 2.20 0.15
N ASN A 424 1.71 2.81 1.33
CA ASN A 424 2.90 2.97 2.15
C ASN A 424 3.32 1.61 2.72
N GLN A 425 4.62 1.30 2.59
CA GLN A 425 5.21 0.07 3.12
C GLN A 425 6.19 0.45 4.23
N ILE A 426 5.97 -0.01 5.43
CA ILE A 426 6.83 0.22 6.59
C ILE A 426 7.54 -1.10 6.91
N VAL A 427 8.87 -1.08 6.91
CA VAL A 427 9.70 -2.29 7.04
C VAL A 427 10.80 -2.08 8.07
N LYS A 428 10.98 -3.05 8.98
CA LYS A 428 12.09 -3.13 9.93
C LYS A 428 12.27 -4.57 10.41
N ASP A 429 13.47 -5.12 10.35
CA ASP A 429 13.86 -6.40 10.97
C ASP A 429 12.88 -7.56 10.70
N GLY A 430 12.41 -7.69 9.46
CA GLY A 430 11.44 -8.71 9.06
C GLY A 430 9.98 -8.40 9.41
N ARG A 431 9.71 -7.35 10.16
CA ARG A 431 8.35 -6.82 10.38
C ARG A 431 7.96 -5.90 9.22
N MET A 432 6.78 -6.13 8.65
CA MET A 432 6.26 -5.31 7.56
C MET A 432 4.81 -4.91 7.82
N ALA A 433 4.48 -3.65 7.50
CA ALA A 433 3.11 -3.16 7.48
C ALA A 433 2.83 -2.48 6.13
N PHE A 434 1.65 -2.75 5.58
CA PHE A 434 1.19 -2.22 4.30
C PHE A 434 -0.06 -1.38 4.56
N LEU A 435 0.05 -0.07 4.35
CA LEU A 435 -1.04 0.86 4.51
C LEU A 435 -1.60 1.22 3.13
N ASP A 436 -2.73 0.59 2.76
CA ASP A 436 -3.42 0.84 1.50
C ASP A 436 -4.22 2.13 1.58
N CYS A 437 -3.69 3.17 0.99
CA CYS A 437 -4.24 4.51 1.05
C CYS A 437 -5.08 4.85 -0.17
N LYS A 438 -4.58 4.55 -1.36
CA LYS A 438 -5.17 4.86 -2.67
C LYS A 438 -5.86 6.22 -2.72
N ASN A 439 -5.21 7.22 -2.10
CA ASN A 439 -5.71 8.59 -2.02
C ASN A 439 -4.91 9.49 -2.98
N PRO A 440 -5.40 9.72 -4.21
CA PRO A 440 -4.67 10.55 -5.18
C PRO A 440 -4.61 12.03 -4.78
N ALA A 441 -5.51 12.52 -3.92
CA ALA A 441 -5.52 13.92 -3.50
C ALA A 441 -4.30 14.31 -2.65
N ILE A 442 -3.66 13.32 -1.99
CA ILE A 442 -2.46 13.56 -1.18
C ILE A 442 -1.17 13.61 -2.01
N ALA A 443 -1.24 13.32 -3.30
CA ALA A 443 -0.11 13.38 -4.23
C ALA A 443 0.18 14.84 -4.63
N VAL A 444 0.56 15.66 -3.66
CA VAL A 444 0.88 17.09 -3.79
C VAL A 444 2.27 17.36 -3.24
N ALA A 445 2.99 18.30 -3.87
CA ALA A 445 4.33 18.70 -3.43
C ALA A 445 4.31 19.15 -1.96
N GLY A 446 5.28 18.67 -1.17
CA GLY A 446 5.38 18.98 0.26
C GLY A 446 4.61 18.04 1.20
N SER A 447 3.76 17.13 0.69
CA SER A 447 3.06 16.17 1.55
C SER A 447 4.04 15.20 2.25
N GLY A 448 5.19 14.92 1.64
CA GLY A 448 6.28 14.16 2.25
C GLY A 448 6.91 14.90 3.45
N ASP A 449 7.11 16.23 3.33
CA ASP A 449 7.64 17.06 4.42
C ASP A 449 6.69 17.06 5.62
N VAL A 450 5.37 17.09 5.37
CA VAL A 450 4.33 16.97 6.40
C VAL A 450 4.42 15.60 7.09
N LEU A 451 4.52 14.52 6.32
CA LEU A 451 4.67 13.16 6.89
C LEU A 451 5.93 13.05 7.75
N ALA A 452 7.06 13.58 7.28
CA ALA A 452 8.32 13.55 8.04
C ALA A 452 8.18 14.31 9.37
N GLY A 453 7.49 15.46 9.39
CA GLY A 453 7.18 16.21 10.60
C GLY A 453 6.28 15.45 11.59
N ILE A 454 5.25 14.75 11.08
CA ILE A 454 4.39 13.90 11.92
C ILE A 454 5.20 12.77 12.58
N ILE A 455 6.01 12.04 11.80
CA ILE A 455 6.84 10.93 12.31
C ILE A 455 7.83 11.46 13.36
N LEU A 456 8.46 12.60 13.10
CA LEU A 456 9.34 13.28 14.05
C LEU A 456 8.65 13.56 15.39
N CYS A 457 7.44 14.12 15.35
CA CYS A 457 6.64 14.39 16.53
C CYS A 457 6.43 13.12 17.37
N LEU A 458 6.01 12.03 16.73
CA LEU A 458 5.73 10.77 17.40
C LEU A 458 7.00 10.14 18.01
N LEU A 459 8.15 10.25 17.35
CA LEU A 459 9.45 9.87 17.92
C LEU A 459 9.81 10.75 19.12
N GLY A 460 9.58 12.06 19.03
CA GLY A 460 9.77 12.99 20.15
C GLY A 460 8.90 12.64 21.36
N GLN A 461 7.74 12.07 21.15
CA GLN A 461 6.83 11.54 22.17
C GLN A 461 7.21 10.13 22.66
N LYS A 462 8.38 9.61 22.25
CA LYS A 462 8.97 8.33 22.67
C LYS A 462 8.25 7.08 22.12
N LEU A 463 7.51 7.19 21.02
CA LEU A 463 7.05 6.00 20.33
C LEU A 463 8.25 5.23 19.75
N GLU A 464 8.13 3.90 19.73
CA GLU A 464 9.11 3.05 19.05
C GLU A 464 9.15 3.41 17.54
N PRO A 465 10.32 3.42 16.88
CA PRO A 465 10.45 3.92 15.51
C PRO A 465 9.51 3.30 14.49
N PHE A 466 9.24 2.00 14.55
CA PHE A 466 8.29 1.36 13.64
C PHE A 466 6.86 1.83 13.91
N GLU A 467 6.46 1.94 15.16
CA GLU A 467 5.14 2.44 15.54
C GLU A 467 4.97 3.93 15.21
N ALA A 468 6.00 4.74 15.42
CA ALA A 468 5.99 6.15 15.04
C ALA A 468 5.81 6.31 13.52
N ALA A 469 6.51 5.51 12.73
CA ALA A 469 6.37 5.49 11.27
C ALA A 469 4.97 5.04 10.84
N LEU A 470 4.44 3.96 11.42
CA LEU A 470 3.14 3.41 11.08
C LEU A 470 2.01 4.38 11.46
N GLN A 471 2.01 4.89 12.69
CA GLN A 471 0.98 5.83 13.14
C GLN A 471 1.09 7.18 12.40
N GLY A 472 2.32 7.63 12.10
CA GLY A 472 2.54 8.82 11.28
C GLY A 472 1.93 8.67 9.88
N CYS A 473 2.15 7.55 9.21
CA CYS A 473 1.52 7.25 7.93
C CYS A 473 -0.01 7.17 8.03
N ARG A 474 -0.55 6.55 9.07
CA ARG A 474 -2.01 6.48 9.30
C ARG A 474 -2.62 7.86 9.48
N LEU A 475 -2.04 8.69 10.34
CA LEU A 475 -2.52 10.04 10.62
C LEU A 475 -2.49 10.91 9.35
N HIS A 476 -1.36 10.92 8.66
CA HIS A 476 -1.15 11.62 7.40
C HIS A 476 -2.21 11.24 6.35
N GLN A 477 -2.44 9.94 6.13
CA GLN A 477 -3.41 9.47 5.15
C GLN A 477 -4.85 9.70 5.59
N TRP A 478 -5.15 9.58 6.87
CA TRP A 478 -6.49 9.85 7.41
C TRP A 478 -6.87 11.32 7.24
N LYS A 479 -5.98 12.25 7.62
CA LYS A 479 -6.20 13.69 7.42
C LYS A 479 -6.32 14.05 5.94
N GLY A 480 -5.45 13.49 5.09
CA GLY A 480 -5.56 13.64 3.64
C GLY A 480 -6.85 13.09 3.05
N LYS A 481 -7.42 12.02 3.61
CA LYS A 481 -8.73 11.49 3.19
C LYS A 481 -9.87 12.42 3.60
N LEU A 482 -9.81 13.00 4.79
CA LEU A 482 -10.82 13.96 5.25
C LEU A 482 -10.84 15.21 4.35
N LEU A 483 -9.67 15.78 4.04
CA LEU A 483 -9.56 16.93 3.15
C LEU A 483 -9.95 16.56 1.70
N GLY A 484 -9.49 15.42 1.21
CA GLY A 484 -9.75 14.94 -0.16
C GLY A 484 -11.24 14.65 -0.45
N ALA A 485 -12.08 14.51 0.57
CA ALA A 485 -13.53 14.42 0.40
C ALA A 485 -14.13 15.70 -0.19
N GLY A 486 -13.46 16.87 0.01
CA GLY A 486 -13.82 18.15 -0.57
C GLY A 486 -13.18 18.47 -1.93
N GLY A 487 -12.25 17.62 -2.41
CA GLY A 487 -11.49 17.82 -3.64
C GLY A 487 -9.98 17.85 -3.43
N TYR A 488 -9.26 18.60 -4.28
CA TYR A 488 -7.82 18.78 -4.13
C TYR A 488 -7.51 19.77 -3.00
N PHE A 489 -6.41 19.53 -2.32
CA PHE A 489 -5.90 20.37 -1.22
C PHE A 489 -4.39 20.59 -1.37
N THR A 490 -3.86 21.55 -0.63
CA THR A 490 -2.43 21.86 -0.55
C THR A 490 -1.78 21.15 0.64
N SER A 491 -0.46 21.04 0.62
CA SER A 491 0.29 20.50 1.78
C SER A 491 0.19 21.42 3.01
N GLN A 492 -0.06 22.72 2.82
CA GLN A 492 -0.34 23.64 3.91
C GLN A 492 -1.68 23.33 4.57
N GLU A 493 -2.75 23.13 3.80
CA GLU A 493 -4.06 22.72 4.35
C GLU A 493 -3.97 21.36 5.06
N LEU A 494 -3.11 20.45 4.56
CA LEU A 494 -2.88 19.16 5.21
C LEU A 494 -2.22 19.33 6.58
N GLU A 495 -1.18 20.16 6.70
CA GLU A 495 -0.50 20.39 7.98
C GLU A 495 -1.36 21.18 8.97
N GLU A 496 -2.18 22.12 8.48
CA GLU A 496 -3.14 22.89 9.30
C GLU A 496 -4.30 22.00 9.82
N CYS A 497 -4.58 20.88 9.16
CA CYS A 497 -5.61 19.92 9.56
C CYS A 497 -5.15 18.97 10.67
N LEU A 498 -3.82 18.86 10.94
CA LEU A 498 -3.27 17.97 11.96
C LEU A 498 -3.68 18.39 13.36
#